data_90288257df7b8707462991696246c320
#
_entry.id   90288257df7b8707462991696246c320
#
_cell.length_a   1.000
_cell.length_b   1.000
_cell.length_c   1.000
_cell.angle_alpha   90.00
_cell.angle_beta   90.00
_cell.angle_gamma   90.00
#
_symmetry.space_group_name_H-M   'P 1'
#
loop_
_entity.id
_entity.type
_entity.pdbx_description
1 polymer ?
#
loop_
_entity_poly.entity_id
_entity_poly.type
_entity_poly.pdbx_seq_one_letter_code
_entity_poly.pdbx_strand_id
1 'polypeptide(L)'
;MVRFLCLNAFIAINSIIFCVWDLIISLFNKDGNLVHRYSAVPWAKIILLVCGVKVRIKGLENIDKHLPRIYMSNHQSYFDIFALLAGLPVDFKFLLKEELMKIPLLGIAMRKAGYISVDRVDFRKAINSMNIAADKIKNGSSVLIFPEGTRSEDGKLQIFKKGGFHLAIKSGCDVIPVAINNSRDIVPKGSLRINRGTIVLNIGRPIPVKNYSKKDINRLIERVWEAFIRQMAR
;
A
#
# COMPACT_ATOMS: atom_id res chain seq x y z
N MET A 1 23.39 15.78 -11.42
CA MET A 1 23.95 14.42 -11.31
C MET A 1 24.23 14.03 -9.86
N VAL A 2 24.99 14.82 -9.08
CA VAL A 2 25.34 14.51 -7.67
C VAL A 2 24.12 14.24 -6.79
N ARG A 3 23.11 15.14 -6.75
CA ARG A 3 21.88 14.95 -5.96
C ARG A 3 21.14 13.64 -6.27
N PHE A 4 21.08 13.26 -7.54
CA PHE A 4 20.46 11.99 -7.97
C PHE A 4 21.18 10.78 -7.35
N LEU A 5 22.50 10.73 -7.44
CA LEU A 5 23.31 9.64 -6.88
C LEU A 5 23.21 9.62 -5.36
N CYS A 6 23.33 10.76 -4.69
CA CYS A 6 23.26 10.84 -3.23
C CYS A 6 21.90 10.39 -2.69
N LEU A 7 20.78 10.79 -3.30
CA LEU A 7 19.46 10.42 -2.82
C LEU A 7 19.19 8.91 -3.03
N ASN A 8 19.57 8.35 -4.18
CA ASN A 8 19.37 6.92 -4.42
C ASN A 8 20.29 6.06 -3.53
N ALA A 9 21.54 6.46 -3.35
CA ALA A 9 22.46 5.81 -2.40
C ALA A 9 21.92 5.87 -0.96
N PHE A 10 21.41 7.05 -0.54
CA PHE A 10 20.79 7.21 0.76
C PHE A 10 19.59 6.27 0.94
N ILE A 11 18.68 6.21 -0.04
CA ILE A 11 17.50 5.30 0.04
C ILE A 11 17.96 3.85 0.18
N ALA A 12 18.96 3.43 -0.61
CA ALA A 12 19.48 2.06 -0.56
C ALA A 12 20.07 1.73 0.83
N ILE A 13 20.98 2.59 1.32
CA ILE A 13 21.64 2.41 2.63
C ILE A 13 20.61 2.43 3.76
N ASN A 14 19.72 3.42 3.77
CA ASN A 14 18.65 3.53 4.77
C ASN A 14 17.76 2.28 4.75
N SER A 15 17.40 1.76 3.56
CA SER A 15 16.60 0.54 3.45
C SER A 15 17.32 -0.69 4.00
N ILE A 16 18.64 -0.82 3.75
CA ILE A 16 19.44 -1.92 4.32
C ILE A 16 19.43 -1.85 5.85
N ILE A 17 19.66 -0.65 6.42
CA ILE A 17 19.67 -0.46 7.88
C ILE A 17 18.32 -0.86 8.48
N PHE A 18 17.20 -0.40 7.89
CA PHE A 18 15.87 -0.73 8.39
C PHE A 18 15.51 -2.20 8.18
N CYS A 19 15.94 -2.83 7.08
CA CYS A 19 15.77 -4.29 6.92
C CYS A 19 16.49 -5.10 8.00
N VAL A 20 17.70 -4.69 8.41
CA VAL A 20 18.41 -5.32 9.53
C VAL A 20 17.66 -5.07 10.84
N TRP A 21 17.18 -3.85 11.06
CA TRP A 21 16.36 -3.49 12.21
C TRP A 21 15.07 -4.32 12.28
N ASP A 22 14.42 -4.60 11.14
CA ASP A 22 13.24 -5.47 11.04
C ASP A 22 13.50 -6.88 11.58
N LEU A 23 14.68 -7.43 11.30
CA LEU A 23 15.05 -8.75 11.81
C LEU A 23 15.10 -8.74 13.35
N ILE A 24 15.68 -7.70 13.95
CA ILE A 24 15.77 -7.56 15.39
C ILE A 24 14.38 -7.40 16.01
N ILE A 25 13.56 -6.46 15.51
CA ILE A 25 12.19 -6.23 16.02
C ILE A 25 11.34 -7.49 15.88
N SER A 26 11.49 -8.24 14.78
CA SER A 26 10.70 -9.44 14.52
C SER A 26 10.90 -10.56 15.54
N LEU A 27 11.95 -10.52 16.35
CA LEU A 27 12.16 -11.47 17.44
C LEU A 27 11.15 -11.27 18.59
N PHE A 28 10.61 -10.06 18.71
CA PHE A 28 9.68 -9.67 19.79
C PHE A 28 8.22 -9.68 19.37
N ASN A 29 7.93 -9.82 18.07
CA ASN A 29 6.54 -9.79 17.57
C ASN A 29 6.38 -10.60 16.28
N LYS A 30 5.54 -11.64 16.34
CA LYS A 30 5.29 -12.55 15.20
C LYS A 30 4.31 -11.99 14.17
N ASP A 31 3.43 -11.05 14.56
CA ASP A 31 2.35 -10.54 13.70
C ASP A 31 2.82 -9.40 12.78
N GLY A 32 4.06 -8.94 12.96
CA GLY A 32 4.66 -7.87 12.15
C GLY A 32 4.14 -6.47 12.47
N ASN A 33 3.36 -6.30 13.56
CA ASN A 33 2.81 -4.99 13.92
C ASN A 33 3.89 -4.06 14.47
N LEU A 34 4.83 -4.61 15.28
CA LEU A 34 5.97 -3.82 15.75
C LEU A 34 6.89 -3.42 14.60
N VAL A 35 7.11 -4.31 13.62
CA VAL A 35 7.89 -4.01 12.41
C VAL A 35 7.23 -2.87 11.63
N HIS A 36 5.91 -2.91 11.43
CA HIS A 36 5.19 -1.82 10.78
C HIS A 36 5.40 -0.49 11.51
N ARG A 37 5.14 -0.48 12.83
CA ARG A 37 5.12 0.75 13.65
C ARG A 37 6.50 1.35 13.89
N TYR A 38 7.50 0.50 14.22
CA TYR A 38 8.81 0.94 14.70
C TYR A 38 9.92 0.82 13.65
N SER A 39 9.61 0.30 12.47
CA SER A 39 10.53 0.22 11.36
C SER A 39 9.95 0.80 10.07
N ALA A 40 8.92 0.21 9.47
CA ALA A 40 8.40 0.62 8.17
C ALA A 40 7.93 2.09 8.15
N VAL A 41 7.21 2.56 9.18
CA VAL A 41 6.75 3.94 9.29
C VAL A 41 7.91 4.93 9.47
N PRO A 42 8.85 4.75 10.42
CA PRO A 42 10.05 5.60 10.52
C PRO A 42 10.89 5.59 9.25
N TRP A 43 11.14 4.44 8.64
CA TRP A 43 11.85 4.29 7.37
C TRP A 43 11.25 5.19 6.27
N ALA A 44 9.94 5.11 6.08
CA ALA A 44 9.23 5.90 5.10
C ALA A 44 9.32 7.41 5.39
N LYS A 45 9.14 7.81 6.66
CA LYS A 45 9.22 9.22 7.08
C LYS A 45 10.60 9.82 6.84
N ILE A 46 11.66 9.07 7.15
CA ILE A 46 13.05 9.51 6.94
C ILE A 46 13.32 9.70 5.44
N ILE A 47 12.90 8.75 4.58
CA ILE A 47 13.05 8.88 3.13
C ILE A 47 12.32 10.11 2.60
N LEU A 48 11.05 10.31 2.98
CA LEU A 48 10.28 11.48 2.57
C LEU A 48 10.94 12.78 2.99
N LEU A 49 11.42 12.87 4.23
CA LEU A 49 12.10 14.05 4.78
C LEU A 49 13.37 14.38 3.99
N VAL A 50 14.27 13.42 3.81
CA VAL A 50 15.56 13.63 3.12
C VAL A 50 15.35 13.92 1.63
N CYS A 51 14.36 13.32 1.00
CA CYS A 51 14.01 13.62 -0.39
C CYS A 51 13.30 14.98 -0.55
N GLY A 52 12.87 15.62 0.53
CA GLY A 52 12.14 16.88 0.50
C GLY A 52 10.70 16.72 0.00
N VAL A 53 10.07 15.59 0.31
CA VAL A 53 8.70 15.25 -0.08
C VAL A 53 7.78 15.40 1.12
N LYS A 54 6.76 16.24 0.99
CA LYS A 54 5.73 16.43 2.01
C LYS A 54 4.53 15.55 1.72
N VAL A 55 3.86 15.07 2.76
CA VAL A 55 2.59 14.34 2.64
C VAL A 55 1.50 15.17 3.29
N ARG A 56 0.46 15.50 2.52
CA ARG A 56 -0.78 16.11 3.01
C ARG A 56 -1.89 15.07 3.01
N ILE A 57 -2.66 15.03 4.07
CA ILE A 57 -3.71 14.03 4.24
C ILE A 57 -5.04 14.76 4.43
N LYS A 58 -6.06 14.30 3.71
CA LYS A 58 -7.44 14.73 3.84
C LYS A 58 -8.33 13.51 4.11
N GLY A 59 -9.36 13.66 4.92
CA GLY A 59 -10.31 12.58 5.20
C GLY A 59 -9.84 11.60 6.28
N LEU A 60 -8.96 12.02 7.21
CA LEU A 60 -8.52 11.19 8.35
C LEU A 60 -9.69 10.76 9.23
N GLU A 61 -10.74 11.55 9.30
CA GLU A 61 -12.00 11.28 10.02
C GLU A 61 -12.73 10.03 9.47
N ASN A 62 -12.40 9.57 8.27
CA ASN A 62 -12.97 8.36 7.67
C ASN A 62 -12.32 7.06 8.14
N ILE A 63 -11.25 7.16 8.94
CA ILE A 63 -10.51 6.01 9.47
C ILE A 63 -10.94 5.72 10.90
N ASP A 64 -11.59 4.59 11.10
CA ASP A 64 -11.71 3.98 12.42
C ASP A 64 -10.51 3.05 12.65
N LYS A 65 -9.68 3.39 13.66
CA LYS A 65 -8.45 2.67 13.99
C LYS A 65 -8.68 1.31 14.67
N HIS A 66 -9.89 1.09 15.14
CA HIS A 66 -10.26 -0.13 15.88
C HIS A 66 -10.83 -1.22 14.98
N LEU A 67 -11.17 -0.88 13.75
CA LEU A 67 -11.77 -1.80 12.80
C LEU A 67 -10.81 -2.15 11.66
N PRO A 68 -10.63 -3.44 11.32
CA PRO A 68 -9.88 -3.82 10.14
C PRO A 68 -10.57 -3.28 8.90
N ARG A 69 -9.78 -2.84 7.92
CA ARG A 69 -10.27 -2.29 6.65
C ARG A 69 -9.42 -2.78 5.48
N ILE A 70 -10.02 -2.78 4.29
CA ILE A 70 -9.28 -2.94 3.05
C ILE A 70 -9.09 -1.56 2.46
N TYR A 71 -7.85 -1.05 2.55
CA TYR A 71 -7.46 0.19 1.90
C TYR A 71 -7.14 -0.12 0.44
N MET A 72 -7.84 0.52 -0.49
CA MET A 72 -7.51 0.45 -1.91
C MET A 72 -6.95 1.78 -2.38
N SER A 73 -5.80 1.76 -3.04
CA SER A 73 -5.14 2.97 -3.52
C SER A 73 -4.75 2.86 -4.99
N ASN A 74 -4.80 3.98 -5.73
CA ASN A 74 -4.16 4.07 -7.04
C ASN A 74 -2.63 4.04 -6.91
N HIS A 75 -1.94 3.69 -7.98
CA HIS A 75 -0.49 3.49 -7.95
C HIS A 75 0.21 4.20 -9.10
N GLN A 76 1.06 5.19 -8.80
CA GLN A 76 1.73 6.02 -9.80
C GLN A 76 3.26 6.06 -9.62
N SER A 77 3.73 5.81 -8.39
CA SER A 77 5.12 6.02 -8.01
C SER A 77 5.59 5.01 -6.96
N TYR A 78 6.89 4.80 -6.86
CA TYR A 78 7.47 4.14 -5.68
C TYR A 78 7.21 4.93 -4.40
N PHE A 79 7.06 6.24 -4.50
CA PHE A 79 6.80 7.12 -3.35
C PHE A 79 5.39 6.95 -2.76
N ASP A 80 4.48 6.27 -3.46
CA ASP A 80 3.17 5.90 -2.91
C ASP A 80 3.31 5.05 -1.65
N ILE A 81 4.28 4.12 -1.65
CA ILE A 81 4.55 3.24 -0.50
C ILE A 81 4.95 4.07 0.72
N PHE A 82 5.89 5.01 0.54
CA PHE A 82 6.35 5.89 1.63
C PHE A 82 5.23 6.81 2.11
N ALA A 83 4.45 7.38 1.19
CA ALA A 83 3.35 8.27 1.53
C ALA A 83 2.26 7.53 2.34
N LEU A 84 1.89 6.32 1.94
CA LEU A 84 0.89 5.50 2.64
C LEU A 84 1.39 5.06 4.02
N LEU A 85 2.63 4.59 4.14
CA LEU A 85 3.23 4.21 5.43
C LEU A 85 3.32 5.39 6.39
N ALA A 86 3.71 6.56 5.90
CA ALA A 86 3.84 7.75 6.74
C ALA A 86 2.50 8.40 7.06
N GLY A 87 1.50 8.25 6.18
CA GLY A 87 0.26 9.01 6.22
C GLY A 87 -0.94 8.29 6.82
N LEU A 88 -1.02 6.96 6.73
CA LEU A 88 -2.13 6.21 7.32
C LEU A 88 -1.84 5.90 8.80
N PRO A 89 -2.69 6.36 9.75
CA PRO A 89 -2.46 6.19 11.18
C PRO A 89 -2.91 4.81 11.71
N VAL A 90 -2.79 3.78 10.89
CA VAL A 90 -3.21 2.40 11.18
C VAL A 90 -2.15 1.41 10.73
N ASP A 91 -2.07 0.27 11.40
CA ASP A 91 -1.29 -0.86 10.94
C ASP A 91 -2.02 -1.55 9.78
N PHE A 92 -1.31 -1.81 8.70
CA PHE A 92 -1.83 -2.55 7.55
C PHE A 92 -0.76 -3.42 6.92
N LYS A 93 -1.20 -4.46 6.23
CA LYS A 93 -0.34 -5.38 5.49
C LYS A 93 -0.47 -5.13 4.00
N PHE A 94 0.63 -4.84 3.31
CA PHE A 94 0.60 -4.72 1.86
C PHE A 94 0.31 -6.06 1.20
N LEU A 95 -0.57 -6.02 0.19
CA LEU A 95 -0.70 -7.08 -0.80
C LEU A 95 0.21 -6.74 -1.99
N LEU A 96 1.30 -7.47 -2.16
CA LEU A 96 2.38 -7.13 -3.09
C LEU A 96 2.74 -8.28 -4.04
N LYS A 97 3.51 -7.97 -5.07
CA LYS A 97 3.97 -8.93 -6.07
C LYS A 97 4.96 -9.92 -5.46
N GLU A 98 4.81 -11.23 -5.74
CA GLU A 98 5.67 -12.30 -5.16
C GLU A 98 7.15 -12.07 -5.44
N GLU A 99 7.51 -11.56 -6.61
CA GLU A 99 8.91 -11.33 -6.98
C GLU A 99 9.64 -10.35 -6.04
N LEU A 100 8.92 -9.45 -5.39
CA LEU A 100 9.52 -8.56 -4.38
C LEU A 100 10.00 -9.33 -3.16
N MET A 101 9.34 -10.46 -2.81
CA MET A 101 9.78 -11.33 -1.71
C MET A 101 11.08 -12.08 -2.00
N LYS A 102 11.53 -12.09 -3.27
CA LYS A 102 12.79 -12.73 -3.70
C LYS A 102 13.99 -11.80 -3.58
N ILE A 103 13.77 -10.50 -3.37
CA ILE A 103 14.85 -9.52 -3.16
C ILE A 103 15.55 -9.85 -1.84
N PRO A 104 16.87 -10.11 -1.85
CA PRO A 104 17.61 -10.40 -0.62
C PRO A 104 17.38 -9.32 0.43
N LEU A 105 17.36 -9.71 1.71
CA LEU A 105 17.13 -8.86 2.87
C LEU A 105 15.73 -8.18 2.88
N LEU A 106 15.35 -7.43 1.83
CA LEU A 106 14.05 -6.77 1.71
C LEU A 106 12.88 -7.78 1.74
N GLY A 107 13.01 -8.91 1.03
CA GLY A 107 11.98 -9.96 1.03
C GLY A 107 11.81 -10.59 2.42
N ILE A 108 12.90 -10.73 3.19
CA ILE A 108 12.83 -11.21 4.56
C ILE A 108 12.11 -10.18 5.44
N ALA A 109 12.50 -8.91 5.36
CA ALA A 109 11.88 -7.81 6.09
C ALA A 109 10.36 -7.71 5.82
N MET A 110 9.95 -7.79 4.55
CA MET A 110 8.53 -7.77 4.17
C MET A 110 7.75 -8.97 4.73
N ARG A 111 8.34 -10.17 4.76
CA ARG A 111 7.72 -11.35 5.40
C ARG A 111 7.59 -11.14 6.92
N LYS A 112 8.60 -10.57 7.57
CA LYS A 112 8.59 -10.24 9.00
C LYS A 112 7.59 -9.14 9.34
N ALA A 113 7.34 -8.20 8.43
CA ALA A 113 6.27 -7.22 8.54
C ALA A 113 4.87 -7.83 8.34
N GLY A 114 4.78 -9.10 7.98
CA GLY A 114 3.52 -9.81 7.75
C GLY A 114 2.85 -9.47 6.42
N TYR A 115 3.58 -8.88 5.46
CA TYR A 115 3.04 -8.54 4.14
C TYR A 115 2.71 -9.79 3.34
N ILE A 116 1.75 -9.69 2.44
CA ILE A 116 1.16 -10.82 1.72
C ILE A 116 1.62 -10.76 0.27
N SER A 117 2.29 -11.81 -0.19
CA SER A 117 2.69 -11.93 -1.60
C SER A 117 1.57 -12.53 -2.44
N VAL A 118 1.47 -12.06 -3.69
CA VAL A 118 0.53 -12.60 -4.69
C VAL A 118 1.32 -12.97 -5.93
N ASP A 119 1.25 -14.25 -6.28
CA ASP A 119 1.63 -14.70 -7.61
C ASP A 119 0.53 -14.28 -8.60
N ARG A 120 0.90 -13.49 -9.60
CA ARG A 120 -0.06 -12.95 -10.58
C ARG A 120 -0.17 -13.81 -11.83
N VAL A 121 0.66 -14.82 -11.94
CA VAL A 121 0.70 -15.78 -13.06
C VAL A 121 -0.05 -17.06 -12.68
N ASP A 122 0.23 -17.59 -11.50
CA ASP A 122 -0.44 -18.81 -10.99
C ASP A 122 -1.74 -18.46 -10.25
N PHE A 123 -2.86 -18.78 -10.88
CA PHE A 123 -4.19 -18.51 -10.35
C PHE A 123 -4.45 -19.24 -9.01
N ARG A 124 -3.95 -20.47 -8.83
CA ARG A 124 -4.12 -21.23 -7.58
C ARG A 124 -3.38 -20.58 -6.42
N LYS A 125 -2.14 -20.15 -6.67
CA LYS A 125 -1.35 -19.42 -5.67
C LYS A 125 -1.98 -18.07 -5.35
N ALA A 126 -2.50 -17.36 -6.36
CA ALA A 126 -3.21 -16.09 -6.14
C ALA A 126 -4.45 -16.29 -5.23
N ILE A 127 -5.24 -17.35 -5.42
CA ILE A 127 -6.37 -17.69 -4.54
C ILE A 127 -5.88 -17.96 -3.11
N ASN A 128 -4.81 -18.73 -2.95
CA ASN A 128 -4.24 -19.01 -1.63
C ASN A 128 -3.80 -17.71 -0.92
N SER A 129 -3.13 -16.82 -1.63
CA SER A 129 -2.76 -15.49 -1.10
C SER A 129 -3.97 -14.68 -0.64
N MET A 130 -5.09 -14.74 -1.39
CA MET A 130 -6.34 -14.09 -0.99
C MET A 130 -6.96 -14.74 0.26
N ASN A 131 -6.80 -16.06 0.43
CA ASN A 131 -7.24 -16.76 1.65
C ASN A 131 -6.43 -16.29 2.87
N ILE A 132 -5.11 -16.26 2.75
CA ILE A 132 -4.21 -15.74 3.78
C ILE A 132 -4.57 -14.28 4.15
N ALA A 133 -4.86 -13.45 3.14
CA ALA A 133 -5.28 -12.07 3.38
C ALA A 133 -6.62 -12.01 4.14
N ALA A 134 -7.59 -12.83 3.75
CA ALA A 134 -8.89 -12.89 4.43
C ALA A 134 -8.76 -13.33 5.89
N ASP A 135 -7.88 -14.30 6.17
CA ASP A 135 -7.64 -14.78 7.54
C ASP A 135 -6.94 -13.68 8.38
N LYS A 136 -5.98 -12.95 7.82
CA LYS A 136 -5.38 -11.80 8.51
C LYS A 136 -6.41 -10.71 8.84
N ILE A 137 -7.34 -10.43 7.93
CA ILE A 137 -8.42 -9.47 8.14
C ILE A 137 -9.34 -9.93 9.28
N LYS A 138 -9.75 -11.20 9.30
CA LYS A 138 -10.56 -11.78 10.38
C LYS A 138 -9.87 -11.70 11.74
N ASN A 139 -8.53 -11.76 11.75
CA ASN A 139 -7.70 -11.62 12.94
C ASN A 139 -7.36 -10.15 13.26
N GLY A 140 -8.10 -9.19 12.71
CA GLY A 140 -8.01 -7.77 13.06
C GLY A 140 -6.96 -6.96 12.28
N SER A 141 -6.29 -7.53 11.28
CA SER A 141 -5.33 -6.78 10.47
C SER A 141 -6.02 -6.06 9.30
N SER A 142 -5.66 -4.81 9.05
CA SER A 142 -6.03 -4.15 7.79
C SER A 142 -5.11 -4.60 6.66
N VAL A 143 -5.61 -4.51 5.42
CA VAL A 143 -4.85 -4.84 4.21
C VAL A 143 -4.87 -3.68 3.24
N LEU A 144 -3.72 -3.36 2.62
CA LEU A 144 -3.61 -2.33 1.59
C LEU A 144 -3.32 -2.97 0.23
N ILE A 145 -4.10 -2.56 -0.76
CA ILE A 145 -4.07 -3.12 -2.12
C ILE A 145 -4.00 -1.99 -3.14
N PHE A 146 -3.17 -2.18 -4.16
CA PHE A 146 -3.24 -1.39 -5.40
C PHE A 146 -4.06 -2.20 -6.42
N PRO A 147 -5.35 -1.89 -6.62
CA PRO A 147 -6.24 -2.71 -7.46
C PRO A 147 -5.85 -2.70 -8.94
N GLU A 148 -5.14 -1.70 -9.39
CA GLU A 148 -4.55 -1.62 -10.74
C GLU A 148 -3.51 -2.72 -11.00
N GLY A 149 -2.84 -3.18 -9.95
CA GLY A 149 -1.82 -4.23 -10.01
C GLY A 149 -0.48 -3.81 -10.61
N THR A 150 -0.35 -2.59 -11.10
CA THR A 150 0.91 -2.00 -11.58
C THR A 150 0.82 -0.48 -11.45
N ARG A 151 1.97 0.21 -11.55
CA ARG A 151 2.00 1.67 -11.56
C ARG A 151 1.50 2.21 -12.90
N SER A 152 0.71 3.27 -12.85
CA SER A 152 0.28 4.04 -14.01
C SER A 152 1.48 4.73 -14.68
N GLU A 153 1.49 4.79 -16.01
CA GLU A 153 2.54 5.47 -16.80
C GLU A 153 2.20 6.95 -17.03
N ASP A 154 0.93 7.23 -17.28
CA ASP A 154 0.42 8.56 -17.60
C ASP A 154 -0.20 9.30 -16.41
N GLY A 155 -0.28 8.64 -15.24
CA GLY A 155 -0.90 9.18 -14.04
C GLY A 155 -2.43 9.01 -13.99
N LYS A 156 -3.04 8.42 -15.02
CA LYS A 156 -4.46 8.12 -15.02
C LYS A 156 -4.75 6.84 -14.25
N LEU A 157 -5.95 6.77 -13.70
CA LEU A 157 -6.45 5.58 -13.03
C LEU A 157 -6.61 4.45 -14.05
N GLN A 158 -6.02 3.28 -13.74
CA GLN A 158 -6.07 2.11 -14.62
C GLN A 158 -7.18 1.14 -14.19
N ILE A 159 -7.60 0.27 -15.11
CA ILE A 159 -8.62 -0.74 -14.88
C ILE A 159 -8.28 -1.58 -13.64
N PHE A 160 -9.25 -1.74 -12.75
CA PHE A 160 -9.10 -2.50 -11.53
C PHE A 160 -9.20 -4.01 -11.76
N LYS A 161 -8.28 -4.75 -11.16
CA LYS A 161 -8.30 -6.22 -11.12
C LYS A 161 -9.28 -6.71 -10.06
N LYS A 162 -10.04 -7.76 -10.35
CA LYS A 162 -11.11 -8.30 -9.50
C LYS A 162 -10.62 -8.89 -8.16
N GLY A 163 -9.34 -9.28 -8.04
CA GLY A 163 -8.81 -10.01 -6.88
C GLY A 163 -9.05 -9.32 -5.52
N GLY A 164 -8.75 -8.03 -5.42
CA GLY A 164 -8.97 -7.26 -4.19
C GLY A 164 -10.44 -7.13 -3.81
N PHE A 165 -11.34 -7.08 -4.81
CA PHE A 165 -12.79 -7.00 -4.58
C PHE A 165 -13.35 -8.36 -4.16
N HIS A 166 -12.84 -9.47 -4.69
CA HIS A 166 -13.15 -10.80 -4.18
C HIS A 166 -12.73 -10.97 -2.73
N LEU A 167 -11.55 -10.43 -2.36
CA LEU A 167 -11.10 -10.44 -0.97
C LEU A 167 -12.07 -9.65 -0.08
N ALA A 168 -12.50 -8.45 -0.50
CA ALA A 168 -13.43 -7.62 0.24
C ALA A 168 -14.76 -8.33 0.50
N ILE A 169 -15.37 -8.91 -0.54
CA ILE A 169 -16.62 -9.67 -0.43
C ILE A 169 -16.44 -10.91 0.45
N LYS A 170 -15.33 -11.65 0.29
CA LYS A 170 -15.06 -12.87 1.06
C LYS A 170 -14.84 -12.60 2.55
N SER A 171 -14.13 -11.53 2.87
CA SER A 171 -13.85 -11.13 4.27
C SER A 171 -15.01 -10.39 4.92
N GLY A 172 -15.95 -9.86 4.14
CA GLY A 172 -17.00 -8.96 4.62
C GLY A 172 -16.46 -7.60 5.11
N CYS A 173 -15.21 -7.28 4.74
CA CYS A 173 -14.51 -6.11 5.24
C CYS A 173 -14.71 -4.93 4.28
N ASP A 174 -15.12 -3.77 4.82
CA ASP A 174 -15.37 -2.57 4.05
C ASP A 174 -14.11 -2.05 3.36
N VAL A 175 -14.32 -1.43 2.19
CA VAL A 175 -13.25 -0.81 1.40
C VAL A 175 -13.16 0.67 1.71
N ILE A 176 -11.94 1.14 2.01
CA ILE A 176 -11.63 2.58 2.09
C ILE A 176 -10.78 2.95 0.87
N PRO A 177 -11.32 3.73 -0.07
CA PRO A 177 -10.54 4.25 -1.19
C PRO A 177 -9.59 5.34 -0.70
N VAL A 178 -8.31 5.27 -1.10
CA VAL A 178 -7.28 6.26 -0.78
C VAL A 178 -6.68 6.75 -2.09
N ALA A 179 -7.10 7.91 -2.56
CA ALA A 179 -6.54 8.48 -3.77
C ALA A 179 -5.22 9.21 -3.47
N ILE A 180 -4.18 8.83 -4.21
CA ILE A 180 -2.86 9.46 -4.17
C ILE A 180 -2.75 10.41 -5.36
N ASN A 181 -2.45 11.67 -5.08
CA ASN A 181 -2.23 12.68 -6.09
C ASN A 181 -0.77 13.19 -6.04
N ASN A 182 -0.23 13.57 -7.21
CA ASN A 182 1.09 14.19 -7.42
C ASN A 182 2.30 13.29 -7.13
N SER A 183 2.14 12.02 -6.80
CA SER A 183 3.29 11.13 -6.53
C SER A 183 4.09 10.81 -7.80
N ARG A 184 3.44 10.82 -8.96
CA ARG A 184 4.09 10.70 -10.27
C ARG A 184 5.10 11.81 -10.52
N ASP A 185 4.81 13.03 -10.09
CA ASP A 185 5.70 14.19 -10.26
C ASP A 185 6.95 14.06 -9.37
N ILE A 186 6.87 13.32 -8.28
CA ILE A 186 8.01 13.02 -7.41
C ILE A 186 8.95 12.02 -8.11
N VAL A 187 8.44 10.85 -8.53
CA VAL A 187 9.21 9.84 -9.27
C VAL A 187 8.27 9.14 -10.25
N PRO A 188 8.34 9.46 -11.54
CA PRO A 188 7.56 8.75 -12.57
C PRO A 188 7.95 7.27 -12.66
N LYS A 189 7.04 6.44 -13.19
CA LYS A 189 7.34 5.04 -13.52
C LYS A 189 8.53 4.96 -14.50
N GLY A 190 9.48 4.07 -14.22
CA GLY A 190 10.69 3.91 -15.05
C GLY A 190 11.82 4.89 -14.75
N SER A 191 11.60 5.90 -13.90
CA SER A 191 12.61 6.85 -13.48
C SER A 191 13.12 6.56 -12.06
N LEU A 192 14.38 6.96 -11.80
CA LEU A 192 14.95 7.04 -10.45
C LEU A 192 15.22 8.50 -10.04
N ARG A 193 14.84 9.47 -10.88
CA ARG A 193 15.02 10.89 -10.58
C ARG A 193 13.96 11.35 -9.57
N ILE A 194 14.43 11.80 -8.42
CA ILE A 194 13.58 12.22 -7.30
C ILE A 194 13.44 13.73 -7.32
N ASN A 195 12.21 14.22 -7.47
CA ASN A 195 11.87 15.62 -7.36
C ASN A 195 11.34 15.93 -5.95
N ARG A 196 11.49 17.17 -5.51
CA ARG A 196 10.80 17.68 -4.32
C ARG A 196 9.34 17.96 -4.65
N GLY A 197 8.47 17.85 -3.66
CA GLY A 197 7.06 18.18 -3.87
C GLY A 197 6.17 17.76 -2.73
N THR A 198 4.86 17.76 -3.00
CA THR A 198 3.83 17.37 -2.02
C THR A 198 2.95 16.28 -2.62
N ILE A 199 2.92 15.13 -1.96
CA ILE A 199 1.96 14.05 -2.24
C ILE A 199 0.71 14.33 -1.41
N VAL A 200 -0.46 14.20 -2.02
CA VAL A 200 -1.74 14.38 -1.31
C VAL A 200 -2.44 13.02 -1.23
N LEU A 201 -2.78 12.60 -0.02
CA LEU A 201 -3.60 11.43 0.25
C LEU A 201 -5.02 11.90 0.55
N ASN A 202 -5.97 11.55 -0.30
CA ASN A 202 -7.39 11.78 -0.07
C ASN A 202 -8.06 10.47 0.37
N ILE A 203 -8.43 10.38 1.63
CA ILE A 203 -9.06 9.20 2.23
C ILE A 203 -10.57 9.32 2.11
N GLY A 204 -11.18 8.40 1.38
CA GLY A 204 -12.62 8.40 1.16
C GLY A 204 -13.40 7.77 2.31
N ARG A 205 -14.72 7.95 2.26
CA ARG A 205 -15.63 7.28 3.19
C ARG A 205 -15.57 5.76 2.97
N PRO A 206 -15.71 4.95 4.03
CA PRO A 206 -15.83 3.51 3.90
C PRO A 206 -16.99 3.13 2.98
N ILE A 207 -16.74 2.18 2.10
CA ILE A 207 -17.73 1.58 1.20
C ILE A 207 -18.12 0.23 1.81
N PRO A 208 -19.35 0.11 2.36
CA PRO A 208 -19.80 -1.13 2.96
C PRO A 208 -19.90 -2.25 1.94
N VAL A 209 -19.34 -3.42 2.32
CA VAL A 209 -19.32 -4.61 1.43
C VAL A 209 -20.42 -5.62 1.76
N LYS A 210 -21.06 -5.49 2.91
CA LYS A 210 -22.08 -6.43 3.42
C LYS A 210 -23.19 -6.77 2.43
N ASN A 211 -23.57 -5.83 1.56
CA ASN A 211 -24.67 -6.00 0.60
C ASN A 211 -24.20 -6.46 -0.79
N TYR A 212 -22.94 -6.87 -0.92
CA TYR A 212 -22.38 -7.36 -2.18
C TYR A 212 -22.10 -8.86 -2.12
N SER A 213 -22.57 -9.59 -3.14
CA SER A 213 -22.23 -10.99 -3.39
C SER A 213 -21.16 -11.10 -4.49
N LYS A 214 -20.69 -12.31 -4.75
CA LYS A 214 -19.76 -12.56 -5.87
C LYS A 214 -20.33 -12.13 -7.23
N LYS A 215 -21.66 -12.11 -7.39
CA LYS A 215 -22.36 -11.68 -8.63
C LYS A 215 -22.31 -10.15 -8.78
N ASP A 216 -22.19 -9.40 -7.67
CA ASP A 216 -22.20 -7.94 -7.63
C ASP A 216 -20.80 -7.32 -7.75
N ILE A 217 -19.78 -8.11 -8.04
CA ILE A 217 -18.37 -7.64 -8.02
C ILE A 217 -18.14 -6.43 -8.94
N ASN A 218 -18.76 -6.41 -10.12
CA ASN A 218 -18.60 -5.30 -11.06
C ASN A 218 -19.23 -4.02 -10.49
N ARG A 219 -20.39 -4.11 -9.82
CA ARG A 219 -21.04 -2.97 -9.14
C ARG A 219 -20.17 -2.43 -8.00
N LEU A 220 -19.49 -3.30 -7.24
CA LEU A 220 -18.54 -2.86 -6.21
C LEU A 220 -17.33 -2.16 -6.83
N ILE A 221 -16.79 -2.68 -7.94
CA ILE A 221 -15.69 -2.06 -8.69
C ILE A 221 -16.09 -0.67 -9.14
N GLU A 222 -17.25 -0.51 -9.78
CA GLU A 222 -17.78 0.79 -10.24
C GLU A 222 -17.92 1.78 -9.07
N ARG A 223 -18.46 1.33 -7.94
CA ARG A 223 -18.64 2.17 -6.76
C ARG A 223 -17.29 2.69 -6.20
N VAL A 224 -16.27 1.82 -6.15
CA VAL A 224 -14.93 2.20 -5.73
C VAL A 224 -14.28 3.11 -6.77
N TRP A 225 -14.42 2.80 -8.06
CA TRP A 225 -13.92 3.64 -9.16
C TRP A 225 -14.47 5.07 -9.10
N GLU A 226 -15.78 5.24 -8.95
CA GLU A 226 -16.40 6.56 -8.79
C GLU A 226 -15.85 7.32 -7.58
N ALA A 227 -15.58 6.62 -6.47
CA ALA A 227 -14.98 7.24 -5.30
C ALA A 227 -13.58 7.78 -5.61
N PHE A 228 -12.77 7.04 -6.38
CA PHE A 228 -11.45 7.52 -6.83
C PHE A 228 -11.56 8.75 -7.74
N ILE A 229 -12.43 8.71 -8.74
CA ILE A 229 -12.62 9.87 -9.66
C ILE A 229 -12.96 11.13 -8.88
N ARG A 230 -13.88 11.04 -7.91
CA ARG A 230 -14.24 12.18 -7.04
C ARG A 230 -13.11 12.69 -6.17
N GLN A 231 -12.16 11.83 -5.79
CA GLN A 231 -11.03 12.19 -4.91
C GLN A 231 -9.79 12.66 -5.66
N MET A 232 -9.61 12.19 -6.89
CA MET A 232 -8.51 12.63 -7.77
C MET A 232 -8.78 14.01 -8.38
N ALA A 233 -10.07 14.39 -8.55
CA ALA A 233 -10.48 15.69 -9.07
C ALA A 233 -10.36 16.85 -8.04
N ARG A 234 -9.97 16.57 -6.78
CA ARG A 234 -9.86 17.53 -5.67
C ARG A 234 -8.40 17.74 -5.25
#